data_5fb162983d76edbadd92f2659f5e116a
#
_entry.id   5fb162983d76edbadd92f2659f5e116a
#
_cell.length_a   1.000
_cell.length_b   1.000
_cell.length_c   1.000
_cell.angle_alpha   90.00
_cell.angle_beta   90.00
_cell.angle_gamma   90.00
#
_symmetry.space_group_name_H-M   'P 1'
#
loop_
_entity.id
_entity.type
_entity.pdbx_description
1 polymer ?
#
loop_
_entity_poly.entity_id
_entity_poly.type
_entity_poly.pdbx_seq_one_letter_code
_entity_poly.pdbx_strand_id
1 'polypeptide(L)'
;MYDLIGYGSMISDRVRTDAYAKALEHAIRPESVVLDIGTGTGLFALLACKLGARRVYAVEPDDAIAVARDIARCNGFGDRIVFMQDLSFRIELPEKVDVVVSDIRGVLPLYARSVQAILDARRRLLADGGIVIPRTDRLMAAPVEAPNLYQKHASPWETPLHGIDMSAAARYAKNTWHNGRARPEQLVAEERCLGELDYATLEDIDLKGAASWQLQRDATLHGFAVWFESDVAPDVTISSGPQSSELVYGCAFFPLQEPVSVAEGDHLDVELRADQVIDDYVWSWRSRVRRQGVDACTQARFSQSSFFGAPLLESKLRSRAADHRPTLSEDGEIALMVLHMMRDGYTLEDISRQVSDRFSSRFPTWRSALDHVGSLSTAFARASSDPAASIGERTGEREPASAGGT
;
A
#
# COMPACT_ATOMS: atom_id res chain seq x y z
N MET A 1 -4.31 5.87 2.65
CA MET A 1 -5.37 5.65 3.66
C MET A 1 -6.68 5.48 2.94
N TYR A 2 -7.34 4.34 3.10
CA TYR A 2 -8.68 4.12 2.54
C TYR A 2 -9.72 4.69 3.51
N ASP A 3 -10.75 5.35 2.96
CA ASP A 3 -11.94 5.67 3.74
C ASP A 3 -12.88 4.45 3.84
N LEU A 4 -13.94 4.53 4.62
CA LEU A 4 -14.90 3.43 4.76
C LEU A 4 -15.57 3.04 3.42
N ILE A 5 -15.67 3.96 2.46
CA ILE A 5 -16.22 3.69 1.12
C ILE A 5 -15.25 2.81 0.34
N GLY A 6 -13.95 3.10 0.41
CA GLY A 6 -12.89 2.28 -0.18
C GLY A 6 -12.89 0.86 0.38
N TYR A 7 -13.00 0.70 1.71
CA TYR A 7 -13.15 -0.62 2.32
C TYR A 7 -14.43 -1.34 1.88
N GLY A 8 -15.52 -0.62 1.72
CA GLY A 8 -16.78 -1.17 1.17
C GLY A 8 -16.60 -1.75 -0.23
N SER A 9 -15.87 -1.05 -1.10
CA SER A 9 -15.53 -1.54 -2.45
C SER A 9 -14.67 -2.80 -2.39
N MET A 10 -13.66 -2.85 -1.51
CA MET A 10 -12.82 -4.04 -1.31
C MET A 10 -13.62 -5.25 -0.81
N ILE A 11 -14.56 -5.06 0.11
CA ILE A 11 -15.42 -6.13 0.62
C ILE A 11 -16.37 -6.63 -0.46
N SER A 12 -16.86 -5.75 -1.32
CA SER A 12 -17.79 -6.07 -2.41
C SER A 12 -17.14 -6.80 -3.57
N ASP A 13 -15.83 -6.76 -3.71
CA ASP A 13 -15.10 -7.54 -4.70
C ASP A 13 -15.12 -9.02 -4.35
N ARG A 14 -16.13 -9.73 -4.93
CA ARG A 14 -16.36 -11.15 -4.65
C ARG A 14 -15.29 -12.04 -5.20
N VAL A 15 -14.70 -11.72 -6.34
CA VAL A 15 -13.61 -12.52 -6.92
C VAL A 15 -12.43 -12.57 -5.96
N ARG A 16 -12.06 -11.42 -5.43
CA ARG A 16 -11.01 -11.27 -4.43
C ARG A 16 -11.38 -11.96 -3.10
N THR A 17 -12.52 -11.62 -2.52
CA THR A 17 -12.88 -12.09 -1.18
C THR A 17 -13.13 -13.60 -1.13
N ASP A 18 -13.74 -14.18 -2.16
CA ASP A 18 -13.98 -15.62 -2.25
C ASP A 18 -12.66 -16.40 -2.47
N ALA A 19 -11.70 -15.84 -3.22
CA ALA A 19 -10.39 -16.44 -3.41
C ALA A 19 -9.60 -16.50 -2.09
N TYR A 20 -9.56 -15.41 -1.33
CA TYR A 20 -8.92 -15.38 -0.02
C TYR A 20 -9.64 -16.26 1.02
N ALA A 21 -10.97 -16.34 0.97
CA ALA A 21 -11.73 -17.26 1.82
C ALA A 21 -11.33 -18.71 1.57
N LYS A 22 -11.24 -19.13 0.30
CA LYS A 22 -10.75 -20.46 -0.08
C LYS A 22 -9.30 -20.69 0.36
N ALA A 23 -8.44 -19.67 0.23
CA ALA A 23 -7.05 -19.78 0.68
C ALA A 23 -6.97 -20.02 2.19
N LEU A 24 -7.76 -19.30 2.99
CA LEU A 24 -7.85 -19.50 4.42
C LEU A 24 -8.43 -20.88 4.79
N GLU A 25 -9.45 -21.38 4.05
CA GLU A 25 -9.99 -22.75 4.21
C GLU A 25 -8.91 -23.83 4.00
N HIS A 26 -8.03 -23.63 3.01
CA HIS A 26 -6.93 -24.57 2.77
C HIS A 26 -5.84 -24.50 3.84
N ALA A 27 -5.56 -23.32 4.39
CA ALA A 27 -4.45 -23.09 5.29
C ALA A 27 -4.80 -23.36 6.78
N ILE A 28 -6.02 -23.03 7.21
CA ILE A 28 -6.42 -23.08 8.61
C ILE A 28 -6.76 -24.50 9.04
N ARG A 29 -6.25 -24.89 10.19
CA ARG A 29 -6.56 -26.13 10.90
C ARG A 29 -7.06 -25.79 12.30
N PRO A 30 -7.76 -26.69 13.01
CA PRO A 30 -7.99 -26.53 14.44
C PRO A 30 -6.68 -26.22 15.15
N GLU A 31 -6.70 -25.26 16.07
CA GLU A 31 -5.53 -24.75 16.81
C GLU A 31 -4.59 -23.82 16.03
N SER A 32 -4.80 -23.56 14.74
CA SER A 32 -3.99 -22.60 13.99
C SER A 32 -4.00 -21.22 14.62
N VAL A 33 -2.82 -20.59 14.61
CA VAL A 33 -2.61 -19.17 14.94
C VAL A 33 -2.39 -18.41 13.65
N VAL A 34 -3.11 -17.31 13.44
CA VAL A 34 -3.11 -16.54 12.19
C VAL A 34 -2.65 -15.11 12.47
N LEU A 35 -1.83 -14.56 11.58
CA LEU A 35 -1.50 -13.15 11.51
C LEU A 35 -2.13 -12.53 10.25
N ASP A 36 -2.96 -11.52 10.43
CA ASP A 36 -3.57 -10.72 9.35
C ASP A 36 -2.91 -9.34 9.32
N ILE A 37 -2.08 -9.08 8.29
CA ILE A 37 -1.32 -7.83 8.12
C ILE A 37 -2.09 -6.89 7.20
N GLY A 38 -2.39 -5.69 7.70
CA GLY A 38 -3.25 -4.73 7.01
C GLY A 38 -4.71 -5.20 7.06
N THR A 39 -5.16 -5.59 8.26
CA THR A 39 -6.49 -6.20 8.45
C THR A 39 -7.65 -5.27 8.04
N GLY A 40 -7.42 -3.95 7.99
CA GLY A 40 -8.44 -2.96 7.68
C GLY A 40 -9.66 -3.10 8.59
N THR A 41 -10.81 -3.41 8.00
CA THR A 41 -12.06 -3.68 8.73
C THR A 41 -12.19 -5.11 9.25
N GLY A 42 -11.13 -5.93 9.19
CA GLY A 42 -11.05 -7.23 9.85
C GLY A 42 -11.59 -8.42 9.08
N LEU A 43 -11.86 -8.30 7.77
CA LEU A 43 -12.54 -9.37 7.01
C LEU A 43 -11.79 -10.71 7.10
N PHE A 44 -10.50 -10.74 6.84
CA PHE A 44 -9.73 -11.99 6.82
C PHE A 44 -9.48 -12.53 8.22
N ALA A 45 -9.28 -11.67 9.22
CA ALA A 45 -9.23 -12.07 10.61
C ALA A 45 -10.53 -12.74 11.09
N LEU A 46 -11.68 -12.18 10.70
CA LEU A 46 -13.00 -12.74 11.01
C LEU A 46 -13.24 -14.07 10.30
N LEU A 47 -12.87 -14.18 9.03
CA LEU A 47 -12.93 -15.43 8.27
C LEU A 47 -12.05 -16.50 8.91
N ALA A 48 -10.83 -16.15 9.34
CA ALA A 48 -9.95 -17.07 10.05
C ALA A 48 -10.60 -17.61 11.34
N CYS A 49 -11.23 -16.75 12.14
CA CYS A 49 -11.99 -17.17 13.30
C CYS A 49 -13.15 -18.12 12.94
N LYS A 50 -13.94 -17.76 11.92
CA LYS A 50 -15.06 -18.58 11.45
C LYS A 50 -14.61 -19.97 10.99
N LEU A 51 -13.43 -20.07 10.39
CA LEU A 51 -12.83 -21.32 9.92
C LEU A 51 -12.15 -22.13 11.04
N GLY A 52 -12.13 -21.64 12.28
CA GLY A 52 -11.67 -22.42 13.44
C GLY A 52 -10.27 -22.08 13.95
N ALA A 53 -9.64 -21.00 13.47
CA ALA A 53 -8.36 -20.55 14.04
C ALA A 53 -8.50 -20.34 15.56
N ARG A 54 -7.54 -20.82 16.33
CA ARG A 54 -7.51 -20.69 17.80
C ARG A 54 -7.31 -19.22 18.22
N ARG A 55 -6.41 -18.54 17.54
CA ARG A 55 -6.03 -17.15 17.80
C ARG A 55 -5.75 -16.43 16.50
N VAL A 56 -6.15 -15.16 16.40
CA VAL A 56 -5.80 -14.29 15.30
C VAL A 56 -5.17 -13.01 15.84
N TYR A 57 -4.03 -12.63 15.28
CA TYR A 57 -3.40 -11.33 15.48
C TYR A 57 -3.73 -10.48 14.27
N ALA A 58 -4.48 -9.40 14.47
CA ALA A 58 -4.93 -8.49 13.41
C ALA A 58 -4.20 -7.15 13.55
N VAL A 59 -3.40 -6.80 12.54
CA VAL A 59 -2.51 -5.63 12.57
C VAL A 59 -2.94 -4.61 11.54
N GLU A 60 -3.20 -3.38 11.97
CA GLU A 60 -3.60 -2.27 11.12
C GLU A 60 -3.13 -0.95 11.75
N PRO A 61 -2.31 -0.14 11.09
CA PRO A 61 -1.90 1.15 11.64
C PRO A 61 -2.99 2.21 11.61
N ASP A 62 -4.01 2.03 10.77
CA ASP A 62 -5.10 2.98 10.58
C ASP A 62 -6.24 2.79 11.60
N ASP A 63 -7.04 3.85 11.80
CA ASP A 63 -8.21 3.83 12.68
C ASP A 63 -9.32 2.89 12.21
N ALA A 64 -9.25 2.35 11.00
CA ALA A 64 -10.12 1.29 10.52
C ALA A 64 -10.16 0.07 11.46
N ILE A 65 -9.09 -0.16 12.23
CA ILE A 65 -9.01 -1.22 13.24
C ILE A 65 -10.11 -1.09 14.32
N ALA A 66 -10.59 0.13 14.62
CA ALA A 66 -11.70 0.32 15.54
C ALA A 66 -12.99 -0.30 15.00
N VAL A 67 -13.23 -0.14 13.69
CA VAL A 67 -14.36 -0.77 12.99
C VAL A 67 -14.22 -2.30 13.01
N ALA A 68 -13.02 -2.82 12.80
CA ALA A 68 -12.74 -4.25 12.87
C ALA A 68 -13.07 -4.84 14.26
N ARG A 69 -12.71 -4.13 15.34
CA ARG A 69 -13.06 -4.52 16.73
C ARG A 69 -14.58 -4.58 16.94
N ASP A 70 -15.33 -3.59 16.41
CA ASP A 70 -16.77 -3.56 16.53
C ASP A 70 -17.42 -4.71 15.77
N ILE A 71 -16.98 -4.96 14.53
CA ILE A 71 -17.47 -6.10 13.72
C ILE A 71 -17.14 -7.44 14.42
N ALA A 72 -15.95 -7.59 15.00
CA ALA A 72 -15.58 -8.81 15.74
C ALA A 72 -16.49 -9.05 16.94
N ARG A 73 -16.82 -8.01 17.70
CA ARG A 73 -17.76 -8.10 18.83
C ARG A 73 -19.15 -8.53 18.37
N CYS A 74 -19.67 -7.92 17.29
CA CYS A 74 -20.97 -8.27 16.73
C CYS A 74 -21.06 -9.73 16.22
N ASN A 75 -19.91 -10.33 15.85
CA ASN A 75 -19.84 -11.71 15.35
C ASN A 75 -19.40 -12.72 16.44
N GLY A 76 -19.20 -12.29 17.69
CA GLY A 76 -18.79 -13.18 18.79
C GLY A 76 -17.33 -13.65 18.72
N PHE A 77 -16.45 -12.92 18.03
CA PHE A 77 -15.04 -13.26 17.87
C PHE A 77 -14.09 -12.35 18.68
N GLY A 78 -14.63 -11.44 19.50
CA GLY A 78 -13.83 -10.44 20.23
C GLY A 78 -12.69 -11.04 21.04
N ASP A 79 -12.92 -12.17 21.71
CA ASP A 79 -11.93 -12.83 22.57
C ASP A 79 -10.88 -13.66 21.81
N ARG A 80 -11.11 -13.90 20.51
CA ARG A 80 -10.21 -14.72 19.66
C ARG A 80 -9.28 -13.87 18.82
N ILE A 81 -9.56 -12.57 18.66
CA ILE A 81 -8.75 -11.66 17.85
C ILE A 81 -8.04 -10.67 18.77
N VAL A 82 -6.72 -10.59 18.63
CA VAL A 82 -5.88 -9.56 19.25
C VAL A 82 -5.63 -8.48 18.22
N PHE A 83 -6.22 -7.32 18.42
CA PHE A 83 -6.08 -6.16 17.54
C PHE A 83 -4.89 -5.30 17.97
N MET A 84 -3.95 -5.08 17.04
CA MET A 84 -2.73 -4.30 17.24
C MET A 84 -2.73 -3.12 16.27
N GLN A 85 -2.89 -1.89 16.80
CA GLN A 85 -2.84 -0.68 16.00
C GLN A 85 -1.40 -0.20 15.87
N ASP A 86 -0.65 -0.82 14.98
CA ASP A 86 0.75 -0.49 14.70
C ASP A 86 1.16 -1.03 13.33
N LEU A 87 2.39 -0.70 12.91
CA LEU A 87 3.04 -1.33 11.77
C LEU A 87 3.52 -2.74 12.13
N SER A 88 3.38 -3.70 11.21
CA SER A 88 3.81 -5.09 11.41
C SER A 88 5.28 -5.23 11.79
N PHE A 89 6.12 -4.30 11.40
CA PHE A 89 7.55 -4.26 11.77
C PHE A 89 7.81 -3.98 13.26
N ARG A 90 6.85 -3.43 13.98
CA ARG A 90 7.00 -2.99 15.38
C ARG A 90 6.37 -3.94 16.37
N ILE A 91 5.50 -4.83 15.89
CA ILE A 91 4.82 -5.77 16.76
C ILE A 91 5.75 -6.90 17.20
N GLU A 92 5.51 -7.39 18.40
CA GLU A 92 6.03 -8.63 18.92
C GLU A 92 4.86 -9.53 19.27
N LEU A 93 4.97 -10.82 18.98
CA LEU A 93 3.96 -11.81 19.30
C LEU A 93 4.48 -12.79 20.35
N PRO A 94 3.63 -13.25 21.28
CA PRO A 94 4.04 -14.19 22.32
C PRO A 94 4.30 -15.59 21.78
N GLU A 95 3.89 -15.87 20.54
CA GLU A 95 4.02 -17.17 19.86
C GLU A 95 4.23 -16.97 18.37
N LYS A 96 4.77 -17.97 17.67
CA LYS A 96 4.82 -18.01 16.21
C LYS A 96 3.44 -18.29 15.65
N VAL A 97 3.19 -17.82 14.43
CA VAL A 97 1.93 -18.02 13.73
C VAL A 97 2.08 -19.10 12.65
N ASP A 98 1.02 -19.87 12.42
CA ASP A 98 0.99 -20.91 11.39
C ASP A 98 0.66 -20.36 10.02
N VAL A 99 -0.07 -19.26 9.96
CA VAL A 99 -0.53 -18.61 8.72
C VAL A 99 -0.33 -17.12 8.81
N VAL A 100 0.31 -16.54 7.81
CA VAL A 100 0.32 -15.09 7.55
C VAL A 100 -0.58 -14.81 6.34
N VAL A 101 -1.60 -14.00 6.51
CA VAL A 101 -2.42 -13.48 5.41
C VAL A 101 -2.20 -11.98 5.29
N SER A 102 -2.07 -11.49 4.06
CA SER A 102 -1.85 -10.08 3.80
C SER A 102 -2.36 -9.69 2.42
N ASP A 103 -3.04 -8.56 2.33
CA ASP A 103 -3.50 -7.98 1.07
C ASP A 103 -3.27 -6.47 1.04
N ILE A 104 -2.03 -6.08 1.30
CA ILE A 104 -1.57 -4.68 1.39
C ILE A 104 -0.95 -4.17 0.08
N ARG A 105 -1.25 -4.83 -1.04
CA ARG A 105 -0.82 -4.42 -2.37
C ARG A 105 -1.61 -3.21 -2.88
N GLY A 106 -1.01 -2.43 -3.78
CA GLY A 106 -1.70 -1.41 -4.57
C GLY A 106 -2.21 -1.96 -5.90
N VAL A 107 -2.12 -1.16 -6.95
CA VAL A 107 -2.38 -1.60 -8.34
C VAL A 107 -1.41 -2.72 -8.74
N LEU A 108 -0.18 -2.68 -8.24
CA LEU A 108 0.84 -3.69 -8.39
C LEU A 108 1.32 -4.14 -7.00
N PRO A 109 1.83 -5.39 -6.85
CA PRO A 109 2.33 -5.91 -5.57
C PRO A 109 3.48 -5.11 -4.97
N LEU A 110 4.34 -4.55 -5.83
CA LEU A 110 5.46 -3.68 -5.45
C LEU A 110 4.95 -2.27 -5.15
N TYR A 111 4.41 -2.10 -3.96
CA TYR A 111 3.79 -0.87 -3.48
C TYR A 111 4.21 -0.57 -2.05
N ALA A 112 4.66 0.65 -1.78
CA ALA A 112 5.12 1.07 -0.46
C ALA A 112 6.07 0.02 0.16
N ARG A 113 5.82 -0.39 1.39
CA ARG A 113 6.61 -1.42 2.09
C ARG A 113 5.90 -2.79 2.16
N SER A 114 4.98 -3.07 1.24
CA SER A 114 4.17 -4.29 1.26
C SER A 114 5.00 -5.57 1.23
N VAL A 115 5.93 -5.69 0.28
CA VAL A 115 6.82 -6.85 0.16
C VAL A 115 7.69 -7.00 1.41
N GLN A 116 8.27 -5.90 1.90
CA GLN A 116 9.08 -5.92 3.13
C GLN A 116 8.27 -6.42 4.33
N ALA A 117 7.01 -5.99 4.47
CA ALA A 117 6.15 -6.40 5.58
C ALA A 117 5.89 -7.91 5.59
N ILE A 118 5.64 -8.49 4.40
CA ILE A 118 5.45 -9.93 4.26
C ILE A 118 6.76 -10.69 4.59
N LEU A 119 7.90 -10.23 4.07
CA LEU A 119 9.20 -10.87 4.31
C LEU A 119 9.62 -10.77 5.78
N ASP A 120 9.40 -9.63 6.42
CA ASP A 120 9.65 -9.46 7.85
C ASP A 120 8.79 -10.41 8.68
N ALA A 121 7.49 -10.49 8.41
CA ALA A 121 6.59 -11.40 9.10
C ALA A 121 6.98 -12.86 8.88
N ARG A 122 7.34 -13.27 7.66
CA ARG A 122 7.84 -14.60 7.37
C ARG A 122 9.07 -14.95 8.22
N ARG A 123 10.04 -14.05 8.30
CA ARG A 123 11.31 -14.30 9.03
C ARG A 123 11.12 -14.26 10.55
N ARG A 124 10.39 -13.29 11.05
CA ARG A 124 10.27 -13.02 12.49
C ARG A 124 9.11 -13.73 13.16
N LEU A 125 7.97 -13.86 12.51
CA LEU A 125 6.70 -14.21 13.15
C LEU A 125 6.15 -15.56 12.70
N LEU A 126 6.44 -16.03 11.47
CA LEU A 126 5.95 -17.30 10.96
C LEU A 126 6.70 -18.50 11.60
N ALA A 127 5.97 -19.57 11.88
CA ALA A 127 6.53 -20.84 12.31
C ALA A 127 7.20 -21.57 11.13
N ASP A 128 8.10 -22.52 11.44
CA ASP A 128 8.70 -23.38 10.44
C ASP A 128 7.62 -24.20 9.71
N GLY A 129 7.62 -24.15 8.39
CA GLY A 129 6.58 -24.79 7.57
C GLY A 129 5.25 -24.05 7.52
N GLY A 130 5.15 -22.87 8.12
CA GLY A 130 3.96 -22.03 8.07
C GLY A 130 3.66 -21.51 6.66
N ILE A 131 2.44 -21.01 6.46
CA ILE A 131 1.88 -20.62 5.16
C ILE A 131 1.79 -19.11 5.05
N VAL A 132 2.18 -18.55 3.89
CA VAL A 132 1.97 -17.15 3.52
C VAL A 132 0.88 -17.07 2.45
N ILE A 133 -0.10 -16.20 2.62
CA ILE A 133 -1.18 -15.90 1.68
C ILE A 133 -1.14 -14.41 1.31
N PRO A 134 -0.99 -14.07 0.03
CA PRO A 134 -0.79 -14.95 -1.12
C PRO A 134 0.57 -15.63 -1.07
N ARG A 135 0.69 -16.75 -1.79
CA ARG A 135 1.98 -17.43 -1.93
C ARG A 135 2.86 -16.73 -2.95
N THR A 136 2.28 -16.39 -4.10
CA THR A 136 3.05 -15.88 -5.24
C THR A 136 2.31 -14.77 -5.92
N ASP A 137 3.03 -13.74 -6.35
CA ASP A 137 2.54 -12.73 -7.29
C ASP A 137 3.42 -12.71 -8.52
N ARG A 138 2.83 -12.83 -9.71
CA ARG A 138 3.51 -12.65 -11.00
C ARG A 138 3.13 -11.30 -11.60
N LEU A 139 4.11 -10.55 -12.06
CA LEU A 139 3.87 -9.34 -12.84
C LEU A 139 3.77 -9.74 -14.32
N MET A 140 2.58 -9.59 -14.86
CA MET A 140 2.25 -9.82 -16.26
C MET A 140 2.23 -8.51 -17.03
N ALA A 141 2.61 -8.54 -18.30
CA ALA A 141 2.56 -7.35 -19.15
C ALA A 141 2.19 -7.72 -20.60
N ALA A 142 1.59 -6.73 -21.28
CA ALA A 142 1.36 -6.79 -22.73
C ALA A 142 1.43 -5.39 -23.36
N PRO A 143 1.91 -5.28 -24.62
CA PRO A 143 1.86 -4.03 -25.37
C PRO A 143 0.42 -3.65 -25.70
N VAL A 144 0.11 -2.35 -25.66
CA VAL A 144 -1.25 -1.87 -25.84
C VAL A 144 -1.38 -0.74 -26.85
N GLU A 145 -2.44 -0.82 -27.64
CA GLU A 145 -3.01 0.30 -28.40
C GLU A 145 -4.14 0.92 -27.57
N ALA A 146 -3.78 1.86 -26.70
CA ALA A 146 -4.67 2.46 -25.70
C ALA A 146 -4.70 4.00 -25.82
N PRO A 147 -5.25 4.56 -26.93
CA PRO A 147 -5.28 5.99 -27.15
C PRO A 147 -6.04 6.74 -26.04
N ASN A 148 -7.08 6.14 -25.50
CA ASN A 148 -7.87 6.68 -24.39
C ASN A 148 -7.03 6.88 -23.11
N LEU A 149 -6.16 5.93 -22.75
CA LEU A 149 -5.27 6.05 -21.60
C LEU A 149 -4.18 7.11 -21.87
N TYR A 150 -3.57 7.08 -23.06
CA TYR A 150 -2.57 8.06 -23.43
C TYR A 150 -3.14 9.47 -23.49
N GLN A 151 -4.33 9.66 -24.09
CA GLN A 151 -5.03 10.94 -24.12
C GLN A 151 -5.39 11.45 -22.73
N LYS A 152 -5.77 10.57 -21.81
CA LYS A 152 -6.11 10.96 -20.44
C LYS A 152 -4.89 11.46 -19.66
N HIS A 153 -3.74 10.84 -19.82
CA HIS A 153 -2.61 11.04 -18.93
C HIS A 153 -1.44 11.84 -19.52
N ALA A 154 -1.14 11.65 -20.81
CA ALA A 154 0.00 12.30 -21.49
C ALA A 154 -0.43 13.48 -22.38
N SER A 155 -1.42 13.29 -23.24
CA SER A 155 -1.81 14.30 -24.25
C SER A 155 -2.31 15.63 -23.71
N PRO A 156 -2.93 15.76 -22.52
CA PRO A 156 -3.35 17.07 -22.01
C PRO A 156 -2.20 18.09 -21.90
N TRP A 157 -0.99 17.59 -21.72
CA TRP A 157 0.21 18.42 -21.60
C TRP A 157 0.86 18.76 -22.93
N GLU A 158 0.47 18.11 -24.02
CA GLU A 158 1.05 18.30 -25.37
C GLU A 158 0.26 19.31 -26.21
N THR A 159 -0.99 19.54 -25.83
CA THR A 159 -1.88 20.44 -26.57
C THR A 159 -1.93 21.80 -25.87
N PRO A 160 -1.61 22.91 -26.58
CA PRO A 160 -1.75 24.25 -26.01
C PRO A 160 -3.18 24.52 -25.54
N LEU A 161 -3.33 25.02 -24.31
CA LEU A 161 -4.61 25.41 -23.74
C LEU A 161 -4.72 26.94 -23.72
N HIS A 162 -5.73 27.48 -24.40
CA HIS A 162 -5.90 28.94 -24.58
C HIS A 162 -4.66 29.66 -25.11
N GLY A 163 -3.89 28.99 -25.97
CA GLY A 163 -2.64 29.55 -26.52
C GLY A 163 -1.42 29.42 -25.57
N ILE A 164 -1.57 28.80 -24.42
CA ILE A 164 -0.49 28.58 -23.47
C ILE A 164 0.11 27.18 -23.70
N ASP A 165 1.41 27.13 -23.93
CA ASP A 165 2.16 25.88 -24.06
C ASP A 165 2.41 25.27 -22.69
N MET A 166 1.85 24.06 -22.47
CA MET A 166 2.00 23.27 -21.22
C MET A 166 2.99 22.11 -21.37
N SER A 167 3.66 21.99 -22.52
CA SER A 167 4.49 20.81 -22.87
C SER A 167 5.65 20.53 -21.92
N ALA A 168 6.11 21.54 -21.18
CA ALA A 168 7.12 21.36 -20.14
C ALA A 168 6.71 20.34 -19.06
N ALA A 169 5.40 20.13 -18.82
CA ALA A 169 4.88 19.17 -17.87
C ALA A 169 4.73 17.75 -18.46
N ALA A 170 4.68 17.60 -19.79
CA ALA A 170 4.51 16.31 -20.46
C ALA A 170 5.58 15.27 -20.05
N ARG A 171 6.82 15.73 -19.84
CA ARG A 171 7.92 14.86 -19.39
C ARG A 171 7.63 14.16 -18.07
N TYR A 172 6.94 14.82 -17.13
CA TYR A 172 6.60 14.22 -15.83
C TYR A 172 5.52 13.15 -15.99
N ALA A 173 4.46 13.47 -16.74
CA ALA A 173 3.37 12.53 -17.00
C ALA A 173 3.84 11.28 -17.73
N LYS A 174 4.76 11.43 -18.70
CA LYS A 174 5.31 10.30 -19.46
C LYS A 174 6.37 9.48 -18.69
N ASN A 175 6.92 10.03 -17.64
CA ASN A 175 7.83 9.32 -16.72
C ASN A 175 7.12 8.73 -15.50
N THR A 176 5.80 8.64 -15.53
CA THR A 176 4.97 8.06 -14.47
C THR A 176 4.09 6.97 -15.08
N TRP A 177 3.98 5.83 -14.41
CA TRP A 177 2.92 4.88 -14.72
C TRP A 177 1.60 5.37 -14.11
N HIS A 178 0.48 4.98 -14.71
CA HIS A 178 -0.84 5.46 -14.32
C HIS A 178 -1.78 4.30 -14.05
N ASN A 179 -2.67 4.45 -13.08
CA ASN A 179 -3.76 3.51 -12.93
C ASN A 179 -4.70 3.63 -14.14
N GLY A 180 -4.86 2.53 -14.87
CA GLY A 180 -5.70 2.49 -16.05
C GLY A 180 -5.77 1.10 -16.65
N ARG A 181 -6.98 0.55 -16.73
CA ARG A 181 -7.22 -0.77 -17.30
C ARG A 181 -7.31 -0.69 -18.82
N ALA A 182 -6.42 -1.40 -19.49
CA ALA A 182 -6.59 -1.69 -20.90
C ALA A 182 -7.71 -2.72 -21.10
N ARG A 183 -8.42 -2.67 -22.22
CA ARG A 183 -9.42 -3.69 -22.60
C ARG A 183 -8.74 -4.80 -23.40
N PRO A 184 -9.31 -6.02 -23.43
CA PRO A 184 -8.71 -7.14 -24.16
C PRO A 184 -8.39 -6.84 -25.63
N GLU A 185 -9.29 -6.11 -26.32
CA GLU A 185 -9.11 -5.74 -27.72
C GLU A 185 -8.00 -4.69 -27.96
N GLN A 186 -7.51 -4.05 -26.93
CA GLN A 186 -6.40 -3.09 -26.99
C GLN A 186 -5.03 -3.78 -26.91
N LEU A 187 -4.98 -5.05 -26.57
CA LEU A 187 -3.74 -5.83 -26.56
C LEU A 187 -3.24 -6.00 -28.01
N VAL A 188 -1.93 -5.83 -28.21
CA VAL A 188 -1.28 -5.92 -29.52
C VAL A 188 -0.49 -7.24 -29.64
N ALA A 189 -0.26 -7.89 -28.52
CA ALA A 189 0.33 -9.21 -28.43
C ALA A 189 -0.11 -9.93 -27.14
N GLU A 190 0.18 -11.21 -27.02
CA GLU A 190 -0.09 -12.00 -25.82
C GLU A 190 0.71 -11.49 -24.62
N GLU A 191 0.18 -11.75 -23.43
CA GLU A 191 0.86 -11.41 -22.19
C GLU A 191 2.16 -12.17 -21.98
N ARG A 192 3.09 -11.55 -21.26
CA ARG A 192 4.35 -12.14 -20.81
C ARG A 192 4.58 -11.85 -19.33
N CYS A 193 5.14 -12.81 -18.64
CA CYS A 193 5.59 -12.62 -17.26
C CYS A 193 6.88 -11.80 -17.24
N LEU A 194 6.89 -10.69 -16.53
CA LEU A 194 8.09 -9.85 -16.30
C LEU A 194 8.86 -10.28 -15.05
N GLY A 195 8.20 -10.92 -14.10
CA GLY A 195 8.85 -11.37 -12.87
C GLY A 195 7.87 -11.97 -11.90
N GLU A 196 8.40 -12.72 -10.95
CA GLU A 196 7.65 -13.45 -9.95
C GLU A 196 8.18 -13.13 -8.55
N LEU A 197 7.28 -13.01 -7.60
CA LEU A 197 7.52 -12.81 -6.18
C LEU A 197 6.96 -14.05 -5.44
N ASP A 198 7.75 -15.09 -5.23
CA ASP A 198 7.37 -16.21 -4.36
C ASP A 198 7.67 -15.82 -2.91
N TYR A 199 6.67 -15.43 -2.16
CA TYR A 199 6.80 -14.94 -0.79
C TYR A 199 7.33 -16.00 0.20
N ALA A 200 7.31 -17.27 -0.16
CA ALA A 200 7.90 -18.32 0.65
C ALA A 200 9.44 -18.33 0.59
N THR A 201 10.00 -17.95 -0.54
CA THR A 201 11.45 -18.03 -0.83
C THR A 201 12.12 -16.71 -1.14
N LEU A 202 11.34 -15.67 -1.46
CA LEU A 202 11.84 -14.34 -1.85
C LEU A 202 12.79 -13.77 -0.79
N GLU A 203 13.94 -13.27 -1.22
CA GLU A 203 14.93 -12.58 -0.38
C GLU A 203 15.17 -11.14 -0.81
N ASP A 204 15.06 -10.85 -2.10
CA ASP A 204 15.22 -9.52 -2.68
C ASP A 204 13.84 -8.85 -2.84
N ILE A 205 13.76 -7.59 -2.48
CA ILE A 205 12.53 -6.78 -2.56
C ILE A 205 12.45 -5.99 -3.87
N ASP A 206 13.53 -5.94 -4.62
CA ASP A 206 13.61 -5.31 -5.93
C ASP A 206 13.20 -6.29 -7.03
N LEU A 207 12.63 -5.78 -8.12
CA LEU A 207 12.28 -6.59 -9.27
C LEU A 207 12.99 -6.10 -10.52
N LYS A 208 13.51 -7.06 -11.29
CA LYS A 208 14.08 -6.83 -12.61
C LYS A 208 13.49 -7.84 -13.57
N GLY A 209 12.81 -7.36 -14.59
CA GLY A 209 12.17 -8.19 -15.59
C GLY A 209 12.40 -7.70 -17.00
N ALA A 210 12.33 -8.61 -17.95
CA ALA A 210 12.39 -8.27 -19.37
C ALA A 210 11.45 -9.17 -20.16
N ALA A 211 10.84 -8.61 -21.19
CA ALA A 211 10.02 -9.36 -22.12
C ALA A 211 10.20 -8.83 -23.54
N SER A 212 10.02 -9.73 -24.52
CA SER A 212 10.03 -9.40 -25.93
C SER A 212 8.77 -9.96 -26.58
N TRP A 213 8.10 -9.14 -27.37
CA TRP A 213 6.91 -9.51 -28.11
C TRP A 213 7.15 -9.36 -29.61
N GLN A 214 6.69 -10.34 -30.37
CA GLN A 214 6.38 -10.14 -31.77
C GLN A 214 4.93 -9.67 -31.86
N LEU A 215 4.71 -8.52 -32.50
CA LEU A 215 3.40 -7.87 -32.56
C LEU A 215 2.50 -8.64 -33.55
N GLN A 216 1.24 -8.83 -33.19
CA GLN A 216 0.31 -9.73 -33.88
C GLN A 216 -0.59 -9.00 -34.89
N ARG A 217 -0.50 -7.68 -34.93
CA ARG A 217 -1.28 -6.84 -35.87
C ARG A 217 -0.65 -5.46 -36.05
N ASP A 218 -1.05 -4.77 -37.11
CA ASP A 218 -0.80 -3.35 -37.27
C ASP A 218 -1.47 -2.57 -36.14
N ALA A 219 -0.76 -1.62 -35.56
CA ALA A 219 -1.26 -0.84 -34.42
C ALA A 219 -0.47 0.47 -34.23
N THR A 220 -1.01 1.34 -33.38
CA THR A 220 -0.24 2.41 -32.77
C THR A 220 0.02 2.04 -31.31
N LEU A 221 1.26 1.72 -30.98
CA LEU A 221 1.66 1.45 -29.60
C LEU A 221 1.65 2.74 -28.78
N HIS A 222 0.87 2.76 -27.70
CA HIS A 222 0.81 3.87 -26.75
C HIS A 222 1.62 3.59 -25.47
N GLY A 223 1.88 2.33 -25.19
CA GLY A 223 2.57 1.86 -23.99
C GLY A 223 2.45 0.35 -23.84
N PHE A 224 2.61 -0.09 -22.61
CA PHE A 224 2.30 -1.46 -22.21
C PHE A 224 1.51 -1.43 -20.89
N ALA A 225 0.58 -2.35 -20.76
CA ALA A 225 -0.15 -2.57 -19.51
C ALA A 225 0.63 -3.56 -18.65
N VAL A 226 0.61 -3.35 -17.33
CA VAL A 226 1.18 -4.26 -16.34
C VAL A 226 0.11 -4.56 -15.28
N TRP A 227 -0.01 -5.81 -14.91
CA TRP A 227 -0.95 -6.27 -13.89
C TRP A 227 -0.31 -7.41 -13.09
N PHE A 228 -1.02 -7.89 -12.09
CA PHE A 228 -0.57 -9.07 -11.36
C PHE A 228 -1.51 -10.26 -11.55
N GLU A 229 -0.91 -11.43 -11.45
CA GLU A 229 -1.59 -12.69 -11.17
C GLU A 229 -1.08 -13.22 -9.84
N SER A 230 -2.00 -13.61 -8.97
CA SER A 230 -1.69 -14.01 -7.60
C SER A 230 -2.20 -15.41 -7.31
N ASP A 231 -1.29 -16.31 -6.96
CA ASP A 231 -1.66 -17.62 -6.44
C ASP A 231 -1.90 -17.47 -4.92
N VAL A 232 -3.16 -17.41 -4.54
CA VAL A 232 -3.56 -17.24 -3.14
C VAL A 232 -3.65 -18.57 -2.39
N ALA A 233 -3.91 -19.67 -3.13
CA ALA A 233 -3.91 -21.05 -2.64
C ALA A 233 -3.61 -22.02 -3.77
N PRO A 234 -3.38 -23.32 -3.49
CA PRO A 234 -3.36 -24.33 -4.55
C PRO A 234 -4.64 -24.25 -5.38
N ASP A 235 -4.48 -24.20 -6.70
CA ASP A 235 -5.57 -24.11 -7.68
C ASP A 235 -6.49 -22.88 -7.56
N VAL A 236 -6.06 -21.83 -6.83
CA VAL A 236 -6.80 -20.57 -6.67
C VAL A 236 -5.92 -19.40 -7.06
N THR A 237 -6.11 -18.91 -8.29
CA THR A 237 -5.41 -17.74 -8.83
C THR A 237 -6.40 -16.60 -9.07
N ILE A 238 -6.01 -15.37 -8.73
CA ILE A 238 -6.71 -14.15 -9.12
C ILE A 238 -5.82 -13.34 -10.05
N SER A 239 -6.42 -12.64 -11.01
CA SER A 239 -5.71 -11.78 -11.95
C SER A 239 -6.41 -10.43 -12.07
N SER A 240 -5.64 -9.34 -12.00
CA SER A 240 -6.13 -7.99 -12.30
C SER A 240 -6.03 -7.64 -13.79
N GLY A 241 -5.67 -8.61 -14.64
CA GLY A 241 -5.42 -8.43 -16.06
C GLY A 241 -6.64 -8.08 -16.90
N PRO A 242 -6.42 -7.59 -18.13
CA PRO A 242 -7.49 -7.14 -19.02
C PRO A 242 -8.52 -8.21 -19.36
N GLN A 243 -8.11 -9.49 -19.44
CA GLN A 243 -8.96 -10.61 -19.82
C GLN A 243 -9.74 -11.22 -18.63
N SER A 244 -9.41 -10.81 -17.40
CA SER A 244 -10.04 -11.30 -16.18
C SER A 244 -11.21 -10.41 -15.74
N SER A 245 -12.02 -10.90 -14.80
CA SER A 245 -13.02 -10.06 -14.10
C SER A 245 -12.33 -8.87 -13.46
N GLU A 246 -13.00 -7.72 -13.46
CA GLU A 246 -12.46 -6.52 -12.86
C GLU A 246 -12.31 -6.69 -11.35
N LEU A 247 -11.10 -6.46 -10.85
CA LEU A 247 -10.77 -6.40 -9.44
C LEU A 247 -10.63 -4.95 -8.99
N VAL A 248 -10.79 -4.72 -7.71
CA VAL A 248 -10.63 -3.39 -7.07
C VAL A 248 -9.27 -2.72 -7.35
N TYR A 249 -8.24 -3.50 -7.67
CA TYR A 249 -6.87 -3.00 -7.87
C TYR A 249 -6.65 -2.26 -9.20
N GLY A 250 -7.34 -2.66 -10.29
CA GLY A 250 -7.07 -2.15 -11.64
C GLY A 250 -5.77 -2.69 -12.24
N CYS A 251 -5.24 -1.98 -13.25
CA CYS A 251 -3.97 -2.28 -13.92
C CYS A 251 -3.09 -1.03 -13.98
N ALA A 252 -1.80 -1.20 -14.16
CA ALA A 252 -0.87 -0.11 -14.42
C ALA A 252 -0.65 0.08 -15.93
N PHE A 253 -0.76 1.31 -16.41
CA PHE A 253 -0.41 1.71 -17.75
C PHE A 253 0.95 2.43 -17.73
N PHE A 254 1.92 1.89 -18.43
CA PHE A 254 3.26 2.47 -18.65
C PHE A 254 3.30 3.10 -20.04
N PRO A 255 3.21 4.43 -20.18
CA PRO A 255 3.21 5.09 -21.47
C PRO A 255 4.58 4.99 -22.14
N LEU A 256 4.61 4.92 -23.47
CA LEU A 256 5.80 5.26 -24.24
C LEU A 256 6.02 6.78 -24.23
N GLN A 257 7.24 7.21 -24.50
CA GLN A 257 7.57 8.65 -24.60
C GLN A 257 6.72 9.35 -25.69
N GLU A 258 6.45 8.62 -26.78
CA GLU A 258 5.54 9.00 -27.86
C GLU A 258 4.89 7.75 -28.45
N PRO A 259 3.68 7.84 -29.01
CA PRO A 259 3.07 6.73 -29.72
C PRO A 259 3.89 6.31 -30.94
N VAL A 260 4.00 5.01 -31.18
CA VAL A 260 4.79 4.43 -32.28
C VAL A 260 3.89 3.59 -33.17
N SER A 261 3.82 3.94 -34.48
CA SER A 261 3.13 3.11 -35.47
C SER A 261 3.96 1.88 -35.78
N VAL A 262 3.35 0.70 -35.68
CA VAL A 262 3.98 -0.61 -35.89
C VAL A 262 3.15 -1.44 -36.84
N ALA A 263 3.83 -2.40 -37.49
CA ALA A 263 3.20 -3.41 -38.35
C ALA A 263 3.20 -4.79 -37.66
N GLU A 264 2.35 -5.67 -38.16
CA GLU A 264 2.40 -7.09 -37.79
C GLU A 264 3.80 -7.67 -38.04
N GLY A 265 4.31 -8.40 -37.04
CA GLY A 265 5.64 -8.98 -37.08
C GLY A 265 6.76 -8.09 -36.53
N ASP A 266 6.53 -6.80 -36.33
CA ASP A 266 7.46 -5.93 -35.60
C ASP A 266 7.67 -6.43 -34.17
N HIS A 267 8.73 -5.97 -33.51
CA HIS A 267 9.08 -6.39 -32.16
C HIS A 267 9.09 -5.24 -31.18
N LEU A 268 8.55 -5.48 -29.99
CA LEU A 268 8.74 -4.64 -28.81
C LEU A 268 9.54 -5.40 -27.76
N ASP A 269 10.68 -4.84 -27.36
CA ASP A 269 11.42 -5.30 -26.17
C ASP A 269 11.20 -4.33 -25.03
N VAL A 270 10.93 -4.82 -23.82
CA VAL A 270 10.78 -4.03 -22.61
C VAL A 270 11.66 -4.61 -21.51
N GLU A 271 12.43 -3.77 -20.85
CA GLU A 271 13.08 -4.05 -19.58
C GLU A 271 12.38 -3.20 -18.52
N LEU A 272 11.89 -3.82 -17.46
CA LEU A 272 11.21 -3.16 -16.34
C LEU A 272 12.00 -3.42 -15.05
N ARG A 273 12.16 -2.37 -14.25
CA ARG A 273 12.74 -2.45 -12.92
C ARG A 273 11.86 -1.72 -11.93
N ALA A 274 11.75 -2.27 -10.73
CA ALA A 274 11.19 -1.65 -9.56
C ALA A 274 12.23 -1.76 -8.45
N ASP A 275 12.88 -0.66 -8.12
CA ASP A 275 13.90 -0.58 -7.06
C ASP A 275 13.25 0.11 -5.84
N GLN A 276 13.28 -0.50 -4.66
CA GLN A 276 12.72 0.12 -3.46
C GLN A 276 13.64 1.23 -2.96
N VAL A 277 13.06 2.41 -2.78
CA VAL A 277 13.77 3.60 -2.28
C VAL A 277 12.99 4.18 -1.10
N ILE A 278 13.56 4.05 0.09
CA ILE A 278 12.94 4.47 1.37
C ILE A 278 11.64 3.69 1.61
N ASP A 279 10.48 4.28 1.33
CA ASP A 279 9.17 3.72 1.64
C ASP A 279 8.31 3.42 0.39
N ASP A 280 8.88 3.54 -0.81
CA ASP A 280 8.15 3.29 -2.06
C ASP A 280 9.09 2.81 -3.16
N TYR A 281 8.53 2.46 -4.33
CA TYR A 281 9.29 1.95 -5.47
C TYR A 281 9.53 3.01 -6.52
N VAL A 282 10.78 3.08 -6.99
CA VAL A 282 11.15 3.79 -8.21
C VAL A 282 11.09 2.81 -9.37
N TRP A 283 10.15 3.05 -10.26
CA TRP A 283 9.98 2.26 -11.48
C TRP A 283 10.81 2.84 -12.61
N SER A 284 11.53 1.98 -13.32
CA SER A 284 12.29 2.36 -14.50
C SER A 284 12.02 1.38 -15.63
N TRP A 285 11.81 1.88 -16.84
CA TRP A 285 11.58 1.02 -17.99
C TRP A 285 12.32 1.51 -19.23
N ARG A 286 12.77 0.54 -20.02
CA ARG A 286 13.36 0.77 -21.32
C ARG A 286 12.52 0.04 -22.34
N SER A 287 12.14 0.73 -23.41
CA SER A 287 11.35 0.16 -24.49
C SER A 287 12.11 0.32 -25.82
N ARG A 288 12.13 -0.74 -26.62
CA ARG A 288 12.73 -0.72 -27.95
C ARG A 288 11.76 -1.31 -28.96
N VAL A 289 11.40 -0.55 -29.98
CA VAL A 289 10.60 -1.01 -31.11
C VAL A 289 11.53 -1.30 -32.28
N ARG A 290 11.46 -2.51 -32.85
CA ARG A 290 12.27 -2.96 -33.98
C ARG A 290 11.36 -3.44 -35.10
N ARG A 291 11.65 -3.05 -36.33
CA ARG A 291 10.94 -3.53 -37.50
C ARG A 291 11.34 -4.95 -37.86
N GLN A 292 10.39 -5.72 -38.40
CA GLN A 292 10.65 -7.01 -38.98
C GLN A 292 11.39 -6.84 -40.32
N GLY A 293 12.36 -7.73 -40.64
CA GLY A 293 13.01 -7.82 -41.97
C GLY A 293 14.53 -7.85 -41.91
N VAL A 294 15.14 -7.90 -43.11
CA VAL A 294 16.60 -8.01 -43.31
C VAL A 294 17.33 -6.76 -42.78
N ASP A 295 16.67 -5.63 -42.81
CA ASP A 295 17.16 -4.35 -42.28
C ASP A 295 16.53 -4.03 -40.90
N ALA A 296 16.49 -5.03 -40.00
CA ALA A 296 15.91 -4.93 -38.67
C ALA A 296 16.50 -3.70 -37.89
N CYS A 297 16.05 -2.51 -38.23
CA CYS A 297 16.49 -1.29 -37.59
C CYS A 297 15.63 -0.99 -36.35
N THR A 298 16.24 -0.37 -35.35
CA THR A 298 15.50 0.19 -34.22
C THR A 298 14.71 1.40 -34.73
N GLN A 299 13.38 1.30 -34.68
CA GLN A 299 12.47 2.38 -35.07
C GLN A 299 12.36 3.42 -33.95
N ALA A 300 12.27 2.95 -32.68
CA ALA A 300 12.19 3.81 -31.52
C ALA A 300 12.87 3.16 -30.30
N ARG A 301 13.42 4.00 -29.44
CA ARG A 301 14.03 3.58 -28.17
C ARG A 301 13.76 4.63 -27.11
N PHE A 302 13.18 4.21 -26.00
CA PHE A 302 12.85 5.08 -24.87
C PHE A 302 13.49 4.55 -23.58
N SER A 303 13.80 5.48 -22.68
CA SER A 303 14.27 5.18 -21.34
C SER A 303 13.56 6.14 -20.38
N GLN A 304 12.74 5.61 -19.50
CA GLN A 304 11.85 6.35 -18.64
C GLN A 304 11.99 5.88 -17.20
N SER A 305 11.67 6.74 -16.24
CA SER A 305 11.70 6.38 -14.81
C SER A 305 10.78 7.29 -14.02
N SER A 306 10.06 6.69 -13.06
CA SER A 306 9.22 7.44 -12.12
C SER A 306 10.00 8.40 -11.24
N PHE A 307 11.32 8.23 -11.15
CA PHE A 307 12.21 9.22 -10.55
C PHE A 307 12.12 10.60 -11.23
N PHE A 308 11.88 10.60 -12.54
CA PHE A 308 11.67 11.83 -13.33
C PHE A 308 10.20 12.23 -13.46
N GLY A 309 9.29 11.45 -12.85
CA GLY A 309 7.85 11.72 -12.84
C GLY A 309 7.44 12.84 -11.88
N ALA A 310 8.35 13.34 -11.06
CA ALA A 310 8.10 14.44 -10.12
C ALA A 310 9.17 15.52 -10.26
N PRO A 311 8.81 16.81 -10.03
CA PRO A 311 9.78 17.90 -10.04
C PRO A 311 10.80 17.74 -8.91
N LEU A 312 12.09 17.76 -9.24
CA LEU A 312 13.19 17.80 -8.29
C LEU A 312 13.48 19.26 -7.95
N LEU A 313 13.07 19.70 -6.76
CA LEU A 313 13.39 21.04 -6.28
C LEU A 313 14.78 21.05 -5.64
N GLU A 314 15.66 21.92 -6.14
CA GLU A 314 17.04 22.07 -5.62
C GLU A 314 17.05 22.37 -4.12
N SER A 315 16.12 23.17 -3.63
CA SER A 315 15.97 23.46 -2.20
C SER A 315 15.69 22.21 -1.36
N LYS A 316 14.83 21.30 -1.86
CA LYS A 316 14.55 20.01 -1.19
C LYS A 316 15.74 19.06 -1.24
N LEU A 317 16.52 19.07 -2.33
CA LEU A 317 17.73 18.27 -2.41
C LEU A 317 18.81 18.81 -1.46
N ARG A 318 19.00 20.13 -1.43
CA ARG A 318 19.93 20.79 -0.52
C ARG A 318 19.58 20.53 0.94
N SER A 319 18.30 20.61 1.32
CA SER A 319 17.86 20.35 2.70
C SER A 319 18.08 18.90 3.18
N ARG A 320 18.39 17.98 2.26
CA ARG A 320 18.71 16.57 2.56
C ARG A 320 20.19 16.22 2.40
N ALA A 321 21.02 17.20 2.03
CA ALA A 321 22.45 16.99 1.91
C ALA A 321 23.08 16.78 3.30
N ALA A 322 24.09 15.92 3.39
CA ALA A 322 24.73 15.58 4.67
C ALA A 322 25.41 16.77 5.37
N ASP A 323 25.80 17.78 4.63
CA ASP A 323 26.43 19.01 5.10
C ASP A 323 25.42 20.14 5.39
N HIS A 324 24.11 19.90 5.14
CA HIS A 324 23.06 20.88 5.42
C HIS A 324 22.93 21.14 6.91
N ARG A 325 22.86 22.42 7.28
CA ARG A 325 22.57 22.85 8.66
C ARG A 325 21.13 23.35 8.74
N PRO A 326 20.19 22.48 9.17
CA PRO A 326 18.80 22.86 9.26
C PRO A 326 18.56 23.87 10.39
N THR A 327 17.63 24.78 10.17
CA THR A 327 17.06 25.67 11.21
C THR A 327 15.60 25.30 11.40
N LEU A 328 15.12 25.47 12.63
CA LEU A 328 13.70 25.22 12.92
C LEU A 328 12.84 26.25 12.19
N SER A 329 11.76 25.76 11.57
CA SER A 329 10.63 26.59 11.18
C SER A 329 9.77 26.92 12.41
N GLU A 330 8.79 27.81 12.30
CA GLU A 330 7.81 28.07 13.35
C GLU A 330 7.11 26.77 13.80
N ASP A 331 6.72 25.90 12.85
CA ASP A 331 6.19 24.55 13.17
C ASP A 331 7.16 23.71 13.98
N GLY A 332 8.43 23.77 13.65
CA GLY A 332 9.49 23.05 14.37
C GLY A 332 9.68 23.61 15.81
N GLU A 333 9.59 24.91 16.00
CA GLU A 333 9.65 25.51 17.31
C GLU A 333 8.45 25.14 18.17
N ILE A 334 7.23 25.15 17.58
CA ILE A 334 6.01 24.71 18.25
C ILE A 334 6.11 23.23 18.63
N ALA A 335 6.51 22.36 17.69
CA ALA A 335 6.66 20.95 17.96
C ALA A 335 7.68 20.68 19.07
N LEU A 336 8.83 21.37 19.05
CA LEU A 336 9.85 21.24 20.09
C LEU A 336 9.31 21.65 21.47
N MET A 337 8.56 22.75 21.55
CA MET A 337 7.92 23.20 22.78
C MET A 337 6.91 22.19 23.30
N VAL A 338 6.01 21.70 22.43
CA VAL A 338 5.00 20.69 22.78
C VAL A 338 5.65 19.42 23.31
N LEU A 339 6.65 18.88 22.60
CA LEU A 339 7.34 17.65 22.99
C LEU A 339 8.08 17.80 24.33
N HIS A 340 8.68 18.95 24.61
CA HIS A 340 9.29 19.22 25.91
C HIS A 340 8.24 19.20 27.01
N MET A 341 7.12 19.89 26.82
CA MET A 341 6.07 19.95 27.84
C MET A 341 5.38 18.59 28.05
N MET A 342 5.19 17.80 26.98
CA MET A 342 4.70 16.41 27.08
C MET A 342 5.65 15.56 27.95
N ARG A 343 6.97 15.65 27.71
CA ARG A 343 7.97 14.96 28.52
C ARG A 343 7.90 15.35 30.00
N ASP A 344 7.62 16.63 30.26
CA ASP A 344 7.56 17.20 31.61
C ASP A 344 6.18 16.97 32.26
N GLY A 345 5.24 16.26 31.59
CA GLY A 345 3.97 15.79 32.15
C GLY A 345 2.84 16.83 32.17
N TYR A 346 2.92 17.88 31.39
CA TYR A 346 1.83 18.90 31.32
C TYR A 346 0.60 18.33 30.59
N THR A 347 -0.58 18.84 30.94
CA THR A 347 -1.83 18.50 30.26
C THR A 347 -1.89 19.14 28.86
N LEU A 348 -2.70 18.58 27.96
CA LEU A 348 -2.90 19.18 26.62
C LEU A 348 -3.45 20.61 26.72
N GLU A 349 -4.28 20.92 27.74
CA GLU A 349 -4.79 22.27 27.97
C GLU A 349 -3.66 23.22 28.32
N ASP A 350 -2.80 22.86 29.30
CA ASP A 350 -1.68 23.70 29.71
C ASP A 350 -0.70 23.96 28.56
N ILE A 351 -0.40 22.91 27.78
CA ILE A 351 0.43 23.01 26.59
C ILE A 351 -0.21 23.97 25.58
N SER A 352 -1.50 23.80 25.30
CA SER A 352 -2.21 24.61 24.31
C SER A 352 -2.30 26.09 24.74
N ARG A 353 -2.44 26.37 26.04
CA ARG A 353 -2.40 27.74 26.58
C ARG A 353 -1.03 28.38 26.32
N GLN A 354 0.04 27.70 26.66
CA GLN A 354 1.39 28.22 26.45
C GLN A 354 1.76 28.38 24.98
N VAL A 355 1.32 27.45 24.11
CA VAL A 355 1.49 27.57 22.64
C VAL A 355 0.72 28.81 22.13
N SER A 356 -0.53 29.01 22.56
CA SER A 356 -1.34 30.18 22.18
C SER A 356 -0.69 31.48 22.63
N ASP A 357 -0.18 31.52 23.86
CA ASP A 357 0.47 32.73 24.40
C ASP A 357 1.75 33.10 23.63
N ARG A 358 2.57 32.10 23.26
CA ARG A 358 3.83 32.33 22.55
C ARG A 358 3.65 32.56 21.05
N PHE A 359 2.67 31.91 20.42
CA PHE A 359 2.39 31.96 18.99
C PHE A 359 0.98 32.55 18.72
N SER A 360 0.66 33.65 19.36
CA SER A 360 -0.68 34.27 19.36
C SER A 360 -1.15 34.71 17.97
N SER A 361 -0.24 35.04 17.06
CA SER A 361 -0.56 35.38 15.68
C SER A 361 -1.15 34.20 14.92
N ARG A 362 -0.70 32.97 15.24
CA ARG A 362 -1.16 31.74 14.62
C ARG A 362 -2.31 31.09 15.38
N PHE A 363 -2.27 31.15 16.70
CA PHE A 363 -3.27 30.57 17.58
C PHE A 363 -3.84 31.66 18.50
N PRO A 364 -4.86 32.40 18.04
CA PRO A 364 -5.43 33.50 18.81
C PRO A 364 -6.05 33.09 20.17
N THR A 365 -6.36 31.79 20.32
CA THR A 365 -6.90 31.21 21.55
C THR A 365 -6.26 29.85 21.81
N TRP A 366 -6.20 29.42 23.07
CA TRP A 366 -5.70 28.11 23.42
C TRP A 366 -6.50 26.96 22.76
N ARG A 367 -7.82 27.17 22.53
CA ARG A 367 -8.65 26.18 21.80
C ARG A 367 -8.25 26.05 20.36
N SER A 368 -7.82 27.12 19.70
CA SER A 368 -7.28 27.02 18.33
C SER A 368 -5.92 26.32 18.26
N ALA A 369 -5.17 26.28 19.37
CA ALA A 369 -3.93 25.52 19.47
C ALA A 369 -4.17 24.04 19.81
N LEU A 370 -5.30 23.71 20.46
CA LEU A 370 -5.56 22.37 21.01
C LEU A 370 -5.55 21.27 19.94
N ASP A 371 -6.14 21.50 18.77
CA ASP A 371 -6.13 20.54 17.67
C ASP A 371 -4.71 20.24 17.18
N HIS A 372 -3.88 21.28 17.06
CA HIS A 372 -2.49 21.12 16.65
C HIS A 372 -1.66 20.39 17.71
N VAL A 373 -1.81 20.76 18.97
CA VAL A 373 -1.16 20.10 20.12
C VAL A 373 -1.64 18.66 20.26
N GLY A 374 -2.93 18.40 20.07
CA GLY A 374 -3.52 17.06 20.06
C GLY A 374 -2.95 16.18 18.95
N SER A 375 -2.79 16.72 17.75
CA SER A 375 -2.17 16.02 16.63
C SER A 375 -0.72 15.62 16.92
N LEU A 376 0.08 16.53 17.49
CA LEU A 376 1.45 16.24 17.92
C LEU A 376 1.48 15.21 19.07
N SER A 377 0.55 15.32 20.01
CA SER A 377 0.43 14.32 21.09
C SER A 377 0.13 12.94 20.52
N THR A 378 -0.85 12.82 19.61
CA THR A 378 -1.18 11.54 18.99
C THR A 378 0.01 10.95 18.19
N ALA A 379 0.78 11.79 17.50
CA ALA A 379 1.91 11.37 16.71
C ALA A 379 3.11 10.89 17.54
N PHE A 380 3.32 11.44 18.73
CA PHE A 380 4.54 11.26 19.52
C PHE A 380 4.35 10.69 20.93
N ALA A 381 3.10 10.59 21.44
CA ALA A 381 2.87 9.91 22.71
C ALA A 381 3.02 8.40 22.56
N ARG A 382 3.40 7.74 23.68
CA ARG A 382 3.29 6.29 23.75
C ARG A 382 1.81 5.90 23.69
N ALA A 383 1.49 4.82 22.98
CA ALA A 383 0.14 4.27 23.02
C ALA A 383 -0.27 4.06 24.47
N SER A 384 -1.37 4.66 24.90
CA SER A 384 -1.91 4.42 26.23
C SER A 384 -2.30 2.95 26.31
N SER A 385 -1.74 2.22 27.25
CA SER A 385 -2.27 0.91 27.64
C SER A 385 -3.75 1.08 27.97
N ASP A 386 -4.60 0.30 27.32
CA ASP A 386 -6.07 0.35 27.31
C ASP A 386 -6.63 0.57 28.74
N PRO A 387 -7.41 1.64 29.02
CA PRO A 387 -8.01 1.84 30.36
C PRO A 387 -9.08 0.79 30.71
N ALA A 388 -9.48 -0.07 29.77
CA ALA A 388 -10.50 -1.10 30.00
C ALA A 388 -10.04 -2.25 30.93
N ALA A 389 -8.75 -2.37 31.21
CA ALA A 389 -8.22 -3.39 32.15
C ALA A 389 -8.27 -2.96 33.64
N SER A 390 -8.56 -1.68 33.93
CA SER A 390 -8.52 -1.16 35.32
C SER A 390 -9.88 -0.95 35.98
N ILE A 391 -11.01 -1.33 35.36
CA ILE A 391 -12.35 -1.20 35.96
C ILE A 391 -12.78 -2.47 36.76
N GLY A 392 -11.95 -3.53 36.76
CA GLY A 392 -12.27 -4.82 37.41
C GLY A 392 -11.96 -4.93 38.93
N GLU A 393 -11.30 -3.95 39.56
CA GLU A 393 -10.87 -4.10 40.95
C GLU A 393 -11.39 -3.04 41.94
N ARG A 394 -12.62 -2.56 41.80
CA ARG A 394 -13.28 -1.78 42.85
C ARG A 394 -14.72 -2.22 43.09
N THR A 395 -14.89 -3.46 43.55
CA THR A 395 -16.14 -3.87 44.24
C THR A 395 -15.76 -4.93 45.28
N GLY A 396 -15.76 -4.53 46.53
CA GLY A 396 -15.75 -5.49 47.61
C GLY A 396 -15.06 -5.08 48.90
N GLU A 397 -15.48 -4.02 49.54
CA GLU A 397 -15.41 -3.89 50.97
C GLU A 397 -16.56 -2.96 51.43
N ARG A 398 -17.71 -3.56 51.73
CA ARG A 398 -18.70 -2.98 52.62
C ARG A 398 -18.53 -3.68 53.97
N GLU A 399 -18.01 -2.96 54.92
CA GLU A 399 -18.09 -3.34 56.32
C GLU A 399 -19.57 -3.48 56.77
N PRO A 400 -19.89 -4.48 57.59
CA PRO A 400 -21.22 -4.61 58.17
C PRO A 400 -21.37 -3.64 59.34
N ALA A 401 -22.38 -2.77 59.31
CA ALA A 401 -22.81 -1.93 60.38
C ALA A 401 -23.29 -2.79 61.55
N SER A 402 -22.67 -2.61 62.72
CA SER A 402 -23.06 -3.18 64.00
C SER A 402 -24.41 -2.62 64.43
N ALA A 403 -25.39 -3.48 64.61
CA ALA A 403 -26.61 -3.22 65.36
C ALA A 403 -26.30 -3.23 66.84
N GLY A 404 -26.39 -2.10 67.51
CA GLY A 404 -26.44 -2.00 68.97
C GLY A 404 -27.90 -1.72 69.38
N GLY A 405 -28.40 -2.61 70.24
CA GLY A 405 -29.76 -2.58 70.75
C GLY A 405 -30.02 -1.52 71.84
N THR A 406 -31.21 -1.21 72.03
CA THR A 406 -32.06 -1.35 73.23
C THR A 406 -33.50 -1.16 72.75
#